data_1af30f453c8302e9f01491d8a3f85fd5
#
_entry.id   1af30f453c8302e9f01491d8a3f85fd5
#
_cell.length_a   1.000
_cell.length_b   1.000
_cell.length_c   1.000
_cell.angle_alpha   90.00
_cell.angle_beta   90.00
_cell.angle_gamma   90.00
#
_symmetry.space_group_name_H-M   'P 1'
#
loop_
_entity.id
_entity.type
_entity.pdbx_description
1 polymer ?
#
loop_
_entity_poly.entity_id
_entity_poly.type
_entity_poly.pdbx_seq_one_letter_code
_entity_poly.pdbx_strand_id
1 'polypeptide(L)'
;MNPLLSRLQPYPFERLKQLFAGVTPNPEFPAISLGIGEPKHATPGFIKDALSASLGALAAYPATAGDLALRTAFTDWLKTRYSLALDPATQVLPVNGSREALFSLAQTVVDPTASPQPVVMSPNPFYQIYEGAALLSGAEPYYVASVPARNFAVAWDLSLIHI
;
A
#
# COMPACT_ATOMS: atom_id res chain seq x y z
N MET A 1 6.76 -9.18 -24.60
CA MET A 1 6.95 -8.81 -23.17
C MET A 1 6.51 -7.36 -23.01
N ASN A 2 5.89 -7.00 -21.90
CA ASN A 2 5.44 -5.62 -21.67
C ASN A 2 6.63 -4.65 -21.68
N PRO A 3 6.69 -3.68 -22.60
CA PRO A 3 7.83 -2.75 -22.70
C PRO A 3 7.98 -1.86 -21.46
N LEU A 4 6.92 -1.67 -20.69
CA LEU A 4 6.93 -0.86 -19.46
C LEU A 4 7.78 -1.48 -18.34
N LEU A 5 8.07 -2.79 -18.42
CA LEU A 5 8.94 -3.45 -17.44
C LEU A 5 10.35 -2.85 -17.38
N SER A 6 10.85 -2.34 -18.49
CA SER A 6 12.18 -1.69 -18.52
C SER A 6 12.24 -0.36 -17.76
N ARG A 7 11.11 0.23 -17.44
CA ARG A 7 10.99 1.48 -16.66
C ARG A 7 11.03 1.24 -15.14
N LEU A 8 10.82 -0.02 -14.69
CA LEU A 8 10.83 -0.34 -13.27
C LEU A 8 12.22 -0.18 -12.66
N GLN A 9 12.30 0.38 -11.48
CA GLN A 9 13.52 0.50 -10.72
C GLN A 9 13.76 -0.75 -9.85
N PRO A 10 15.02 -1.10 -9.57
CA PRO A 10 15.34 -2.17 -8.63
C PRO A 10 14.72 -1.92 -7.25
N TYR A 11 14.35 -3.00 -6.57
CA TYR A 11 13.77 -2.93 -5.23
C TYR A 11 14.69 -2.18 -4.26
N PRO A 12 14.25 -1.11 -3.58
CA PRO A 12 15.12 -0.25 -2.79
C PRO A 12 15.93 -0.97 -1.71
N PHE A 13 15.35 -1.98 -1.06
CA PHE A 13 16.06 -2.75 -0.03
C PHE A 13 17.16 -3.65 -0.60
N GLU A 14 17.01 -4.14 -1.84
CA GLU A 14 18.11 -4.85 -2.52
C GLU A 14 19.26 -3.90 -2.86
N ARG A 15 18.96 -2.68 -3.29
CA ARG A 15 19.98 -1.64 -3.49
C ARG A 15 20.69 -1.30 -2.19
N LEU A 16 19.94 -1.14 -1.09
CA LEU A 16 20.50 -0.87 0.23
C LEU A 16 21.40 -2.01 0.69
N LYS A 17 20.98 -3.26 0.53
CA LYS A 17 21.78 -4.45 0.84
C LYS A 17 23.10 -4.48 0.06
N GLN A 18 23.06 -4.14 -1.22
CA GLN A 18 24.27 -4.05 -2.05
C GLN A 18 25.22 -2.95 -1.59
N LEU A 19 24.70 -1.78 -1.21
CA LEU A 19 25.50 -0.67 -0.66
C LEU A 19 26.23 -1.05 0.62
N PHE A 20 25.62 -1.90 1.45
CA PHE A 20 26.20 -2.33 2.73
C PHE A 20 26.98 -3.66 2.65
N ALA A 21 27.05 -4.32 1.48
CA ALA A 21 27.69 -5.63 1.36
C ALA A 21 29.14 -5.69 1.83
N GLY A 22 29.87 -4.57 1.76
CA GLY A 22 31.27 -4.45 2.21
C GLY A 22 31.46 -3.82 3.60
N VAL A 23 30.35 -3.50 4.30
CA VAL A 23 30.42 -2.83 5.60
C VAL A 23 30.41 -3.86 6.72
N THR A 24 31.45 -3.84 7.56
CA THR A 24 31.50 -4.64 8.79
C THR A 24 31.10 -3.74 9.96
N PRO A 25 29.99 -4.01 10.65
CA PRO A 25 29.57 -3.23 11.80
C PRO A 25 30.59 -3.34 12.96
N ASN A 26 30.67 -2.31 13.81
CA ASN A 26 31.43 -2.40 15.01
C ASN A 26 30.78 -3.44 15.96
N PRO A 27 31.51 -4.50 16.37
CA PRO A 27 30.96 -5.58 17.20
C PRO A 27 30.62 -5.14 18.65
N GLU A 28 31.08 -3.98 19.09
CA GLU A 28 30.76 -3.44 20.42
C GLU A 28 29.34 -2.89 20.50
N PHE A 29 28.68 -2.63 19.36
CA PHE A 29 27.32 -2.09 19.32
C PHE A 29 26.34 -3.09 18.70
N PRO A 30 25.26 -3.46 19.41
CA PRO A 30 24.23 -4.29 18.84
C PRO A 30 23.51 -3.56 17.68
N ALA A 31 23.19 -4.28 16.61
CA ALA A 31 22.47 -3.72 15.48
C ALA A 31 21.04 -3.30 15.87
N ILE A 32 20.68 -2.06 15.56
CA ILE A 32 19.33 -1.53 15.72
C ILE A 32 18.76 -1.29 14.32
N SER A 33 17.73 -2.07 13.94
CA SER A 33 17.08 -1.93 12.64
C SER A 33 16.01 -0.84 12.69
N LEU A 34 16.21 0.23 11.93
CA LEU A 34 15.24 1.31 11.72
C LEU A 34 14.69 1.33 10.29
N GLY A 35 15.01 0.31 9.49
CA GLY A 35 14.68 0.28 8.06
C GLY A 35 13.22 -0.10 7.74
N ILE A 36 12.55 -0.80 8.66
CA ILE A 36 11.18 -1.28 8.46
C ILE A 36 10.35 -0.93 9.69
N GLY A 37 9.23 -0.24 9.47
CA GLY A 37 8.26 0.10 10.52
C GLY A 37 7.33 -1.07 10.85
N GLU A 38 7.89 -2.20 11.30
CA GLU A 38 7.15 -3.40 11.66
C GLU A 38 6.87 -3.45 13.15
N PRO A 39 5.60 -3.47 13.60
CA PRO A 39 5.26 -3.70 15.01
C PRO A 39 5.67 -5.12 15.42
N LYS A 40 6.51 -5.24 16.45
CA LYS A 40 6.99 -6.55 16.95
C LYS A 40 6.31 -6.99 18.25
N HIS A 41 5.17 -6.40 18.58
CA HIS A 41 4.39 -6.80 19.75
C HIS A 41 3.72 -8.16 19.51
N ALA A 42 3.61 -8.94 20.57
CA ALA A 42 2.91 -10.23 20.51
C ALA A 42 1.44 -10.02 20.14
N THR A 43 0.93 -10.85 19.22
CA THR A 43 -0.49 -10.84 18.87
C THR A 43 -1.33 -11.20 20.10
N PRO A 44 -2.38 -10.42 20.44
CA PRO A 44 -3.28 -10.72 21.54
C PRO A 44 -3.86 -12.14 21.47
N GLY A 45 -4.02 -12.76 22.66
CA GLY A 45 -4.50 -14.15 22.76
C GLY A 45 -5.83 -14.37 22.06
N PHE A 46 -6.81 -13.47 22.30
CA PHE A 46 -8.17 -13.58 21.72
C PHE A 46 -8.18 -13.63 20.18
N ILE A 47 -7.22 -12.97 19.52
CA ILE A 47 -7.08 -13.00 18.04
C ILE A 47 -6.63 -14.39 17.60
N LYS A 48 -5.63 -14.95 18.29
CA LYS A 48 -5.13 -16.32 18.01
C LYS A 48 -6.20 -17.37 18.25
N ASP A 49 -6.96 -17.22 19.31
CA ASP A 49 -8.05 -18.14 19.67
C ASP A 49 -9.17 -18.09 18.62
N ALA A 50 -9.58 -16.87 18.19
CA ALA A 50 -10.57 -16.70 17.12
C ALA A 50 -10.10 -17.32 15.79
N LEU A 51 -8.84 -17.12 15.43
CA LEU A 51 -8.26 -17.74 14.23
C LEU A 51 -8.27 -19.25 14.32
N SER A 52 -7.86 -19.82 15.46
CA SER A 52 -7.83 -21.28 15.68
C SER A 52 -9.25 -21.88 15.62
N ALA A 53 -10.24 -21.20 16.20
CA ALA A 53 -11.64 -21.64 16.14
C ALA A 53 -12.24 -21.59 14.72
N SER A 54 -11.67 -20.78 13.83
CA SER A 54 -12.17 -20.56 12.46
C SER A 54 -11.47 -21.43 11.40
N LEU A 55 -10.52 -22.30 11.78
CA LEU A 55 -9.75 -23.12 10.82
C LEU A 55 -10.61 -24.03 9.93
N GLY A 56 -11.81 -24.41 10.39
CA GLY A 56 -12.77 -25.17 9.58
C GLY A 56 -13.20 -24.46 8.28
N ALA A 57 -13.14 -23.15 8.25
CA ALA A 57 -13.46 -22.35 7.06
C ALA A 57 -12.45 -22.52 5.90
N LEU A 58 -11.26 -23.08 6.16
CA LEU A 58 -10.26 -23.38 5.13
C LEU A 58 -10.72 -24.43 4.10
N ALA A 59 -11.81 -25.16 4.38
CA ALA A 59 -12.35 -26.20 3.50
C ALA A 59 -13.01 -25.65 2.22
N ALA A 60 -13.28 -24.34 2.14
CA ALA A 60 -13.97 -23.73 1.02
C ALA A 60 -13.23 -22.49 0.48
N TYR A 61 -13.40 -22.23 -0.83
CA TYR A 61 -12.94 -20.97 -1.39
C TYR A 61 -13.72 -19.79 -0.82
N PRO A 62 -13.07 -18.64 -0.55
CA PRO A 62 -13.79 -17.44 -0.16
C PRO A 62 -14.64 -16.92 -1.31
N ALA A 63 -15.74 -16.22 -0.98
CA ALA A 63 -16.54 -15.51 -1.97
C ALA A 63 -15.70 -14.40 -2.65
N THR A 64 -15.92 -14.18 -3.94
CA THR A 64 -15.17 -13.18 -4.73
C THR A 64 -15.23 -11.77 -4.13
N ALA A 65 -16.40 -11.38 -3.62
CA ALA A 65 -16.60 -10.09 -2.94
C ALA A 65 -16.14 -10.10 -1.46
N GLY A 66 -15.63 -11.22 -0.97
CA GLY A 66 -15.35 -11.43 0.45
C GLY A 66 -16.62 -11.76 1.27
N ASP A 67 -16.42 -12.24 2.48
CA ASP A 67 -17.53 -12.58 3.39
C ASP A 67 -18.29 -11.33 3.83
N LEU A 68 -19.63 -11.40 3.80
CA LEU A 68 -20.48 -10.28 4.20
C LEU A 68 -20.32 -9.94 5.68
N ALA A 69 -20.12 -10.94 6.55
CA ALA A 69 -19.90 -10.70 7.97
C ALA A 69 -18.61 -9.89 8.21
N LEU A 70 -17.53 -10.18 7.49
CA LEU A 70 -16.30 -9.40 7.55
C LEU A 70 -16.52 -7.96 7.08
N ARG A 71 -17.22 -7.78 5.95
CA ARG A 71 -17.52 -6.45 5.40
C ARG A 71 -18.38 -5.63 6.33
N THR A 72 -19.38 -6.26 6.96
CA THR A 72 -20.26 -5.63 7.97
C THR A 72 -19.46 -5.22 9.20
N ALA A 73 -18.63 -6.12 9.75
CA ALA A 73 -17.78 -5.80 10.90
C ALA A 73 -16.86 -4.61 10.62
N PHE A 74 -16.33 -4.52 9.40
CA PHE A 74 -15.49 -3.40 8.98
C PHE A 74 -16.27 -2.08 8.88
N THR A 75 -17.47 -2.09 8.31
CA THR A 75 -18.32 -0.88 8.24
C THR A 75 -18.81 -0.44 9.61
N ASP A 76 -19.12 -1.36 10.51
CA ASP A 76 -19.50 -1.05 11.89
C ASP A 76 -18.34 -0.43 12.68
N TRP A 77 -17.12 -0.91 12.46
CA TRP A 77 -15.92 -0.31 13.02
C TRP A 77 -15.70 1.12 12.50
N LEU A 78 -15.83 1.35 11.19
CA LEU A 78 -15.72 2.68 10.58
C LEU A 78 -16.79 3.64 11.12
N LYS A 79 -18.02 3.15 11.27
CA LYS A 79 -19.11 3.93 11.85
C LYS A 79 -18.80 4.35 13.28
N THR A 80 -18.34 3.41 14.10
CA THR A 80 -18.02 3.66 15.51
C THR A 80 -16.82 4.58 15.68
N ARG A 81 -15.76 4.39 14.87
CA ARG A 81 -14.47 5.07 15.03
C ARG A 81 -14.43 6.43 14.36
N TYR A 82 -15.12 6.58 13.22
CA TYR A 82 -15.04 7.75 12.35
C TYR A 82 -16.38 8.36 11.98
N SER A 83 -17.49 7.84 12.51
CA SER A 83 -18.85 8.26 12.16
C SER A 83 -19.17 8.13 10.65
N LEU A 84 -18.52 7.19 9.97
CA LEU A 84 -18.74 6.90 8.55
C LEU A 84 -19.76 5.77 8.41
N ALA A 85 -20.89 6.06 7.79
CA ALA A 85 -21.90 5.06 7.45
C ALA A 85 -21.67 4.60 6.00
N LEU A 86 -21.24 3.34 5.83
CA LEU A 86 -20.99 2.72 4.54
C LEU A 86 -21.88 1.49 4.36
N ASP A 87 -22.26 1.21 3.13
CA ASP A 87 -22.95 -0.03 2.76
C ASP A 87 -21.94 -1.18 2.59
N PRO A 88 -22.01 -2.21 3.44
CA PRO A 88 -21.08 -3.35 3.35
C PRO A 88 -21.24 -4.15 2.03
N ALA A 89 -22.38 -4.04 1.35
CA ALA A 89 -22.62 -4.77 0.12
C ALA A 89 -21.88 -4.17 -1.09
N THR A 90 -21.76 -2.84 -1.12
CA THR A 90 -21.32 -2.11 -2.32
C THR A 90 -20.10 -1.22 -2.13
N GLN A 91 -19.73 -0.89 -0.89
CA GLN A 91 -18.68 0.09 -0.59
C GLN A 91 -17.46 -0.50 0.13
N VAL A 92 -17.40 -1.81 0.33
CA VAL A 92 -16.28 -2.50 0.98
C VAL A 92 -15.88 -3.72 0.17
N LEU A 93 -14.60 -3.80 -0.16
CA LEU A 93 -14.00 -4.96 -0.81
C LEU A 93 -12.78 -5.41 0.01
N PRO A 94 -12.84 -6.57 0.68
CA PRO A 94 -11.67 -7.16 1.33
C PRO A 94 -10.58 -7.52 0.32
N VAL A 95 -9.33 -7.30 0.70
CA VAL A 95 -8.14 -7.59 -0.11
C VAL A 95 -7.12 -8.35 0.73
N ASN A 96 -6.22 -9.09 0.08
CA ASN A 96 -5.16 -9.85 0.76
C ASN A 96 -4.02 -8.98 1.30
N GLY A 97 -4.07 -7.68 1.05
CA GLY A 97 -3.10 -6.72 1.52
C GLY A 97 -3.25 -5.38 0.81
N SER A 98 -2.90 -4.28 1.47
CA SER A 98 -3.00 -2.94 0.90
C SER A 98 -2.03 -2.71 -0.26
N ARG A 99 -0.90 -3.42 -0.31
CA ARG A 99 0.05 -3.35 -1.42
C ARG A 99 -0.61 -3.79 -2.72
N GLU A 100 -1.22 -4.96 -2.73
CA GLU A 100 -1.91 -5.54 -3.87
C GLU A 100 -3.12 -4.69 -4.27
N ALA A 101 -3.84 -4.17 -3.28
CA ALA A 101 -4.98 -3.28 -3.51
C ALA A 101 -4.57 -1.99 -4.22
N LEU A 102 -3.52 -1.31 -3.74
CA LEU A 102 -3.00 -0.07 -4.35
C LEU A 102 -2.49 -0.31 -5.76
N PHE A 103 -1.80 -1.43 -5.99
CA PHE A 103 -1.33 -1.80 -7.32
C PHE A 103 -2.51 -2.06 -8.27
N SER A 104 -3.49 -2.85 -7.85
CA SER A 104 -4.68 -3.18 -8.63
C SER A 104 -5.57 -1.97 -8.90
N LEU A 105 -5.65 -1.03 -7.94
CA LEU A 105 -6.42 0.20 -8.12
C LEU A 105 -5.90 1.01 -9.31
N ALA A 106 -4.58 1.21 -9.41
CA ALA A 106 -4.00 1.91 -10.56
C ALA A 106 -4.31 1.20 -11.88
N GLN A 107 -4.22 -0.16 -11.91
CA GLN A 107 -4.58 -0.95 -13.09
C GLN A 107 -6.06 -0.78 -13.47
N THR A 108 -6.93 -0.51 -12.50
CA THR A 108 -8.37 -0.40 -12.71
C THR A 108 -8.79 0.99 -13.20
N VAL A 109 -8.15 2.05 -12.68
CA VAL A 109 -8.60 3.43 -12.90
C VAL A 109 -7.81 4.16 -13.99
N VAL A 110 -6.61 3.71 -14.31
CA VAL A 110 -5.77 4.33 -15.35
C VAL A 110 -6.14 3.79 -16.72
N ASP A 111 -6.52 4.67 -17.62
CA ASP A 111 -6.65 4.36 -19.05
C ASP A 111 -5.33 4.66 -19.77
N PRO A 112 -4.53 3.64 -20.15
CA PRO A 112 -3.24 3.86 -20.82
C PRO A 112 -3.38 4.45 -22.23
N THR A 113 -4.59 4.49 -22.79
CA THR A 113 -4.87 5.03 -24.12
C THR A 113 -5.32 6.48 -24.11
N ALA A 114 -5.53 7.05 -22.92
CA ALA A 114 -5.98 8.44 -22.78
C ALA A 114 -4.93 9.43 -23.29
N SER A 115 -5.43 10.53 -23.86
CA SER A 115 -4.61 11.66 -24.29
C SER A 115 -5.17 12.95 -23.66
N PRO A 116 -4.36 13.74 -22.92
CA PRO A 116 -2.93 13.50 -22.64
C PRO A 116 -2.68 12.25 -21.80
N GLN A 117 -1.40 11.80 -21.77
CA GLN A 117 -1.01 10.63 -20.98
C GLN A 117 -1.43 10.79 -19.50
N PRO A 118 -2.04 9.76 -18.89
CA PRO A 118 -2.44 9.83 -17.49
C PRO A 118 -1.26 10.03 -16.53
N VAL A 119 -1.50 10.73 -15.45
CA VAL A 119 -0.51 11.00 -14.40
C VAL A 119 -1.01 10.40 -13.08
N VAL A 120 -0.13 9.68 -12.39
CA VAL A 120 -0.36 9.24 -11.00
C VAL A 120 0.51 10.06 -10.08
N MET A 121 -0.13 10.91 -9.28
CA MET A 121 0.56 11.78 -8.33
C MET A 121 0.73 11.08 -6.99
N SER A 122 1.95 11.17 -6.42
CA SER A 122 2.25 10.65 -5.08
C SER A 122 3.11 11.64 -4.28
N PRO A 123 3.05 11.61 -2.94
CA PRO A 123 3.98 12.38 -2.11
C PRO A 123 5.43 11.89 -2.31
N ASN A 124 6.41 12.73 -2.05
CA ASN A 124 7.81 12.34 -1.99
C ASN A 124 8.39 12.79 -0.62
N PRO A 125 8.88 11.88 0.24
CA PRO A 125 9.08 10.42 0.00
C PRO A 125 7.78 9.64 -0.16
N PHE A 126 7.83 8.53 -0.90
CA PHE A 126 6.67 7.73 -1.27
C PHE A 126 6.88 6.24 -1.02
N TYR A 127 5.78 5.51 -0.98
CA TYR A 127 5.82 4.06 -0.97
C TYR A 127 6.01 3.54 -2.42
N GLN A 128 7.07 2.79 -2.65
CA GLN A 128 7.52 2.36 -3.99
C GLN A 128 6.45 1.69 -4.86
N ILE A 129 5.40 1.13 -4.25
CA ILE A 129 4.31 0.49 -5.00
C ILE A 129 3.56 1.51 -5.87
N TYR A 130 3.52 2.78 -5.47
CA TYR A 130 2.85 3.83 -6.24
C TYR A 130 3.53 4.05 -7.59
N GLU A 131 4.86 4.10 -7.61
CA GLU A 131 5.64 4.23 -8.85
C GLU A 131 5.45 3.00 -9.75
N GLY A 132 5.63 1.79 -9.20
CA GLY A 132 5.45 0.55 -9.96
C GLY A 132 4.05 0.41 -10.53
N ALA A 133 3.02 0.78 -9.76
CA ALA A 133 1.64 0.75 -10.19
C ALA A 133 1.36 1.75 -11.31
N ALA A 134 1.86 2.99 -11.20
CA ALA A 134 1.76 4.01 -12.24
C ALA A 134 2.42 3.56 -13.53
N LEU A 135 3.69 3.15 -13.47
CA LEU A 135 4.46 2.75 -14.64
C LEU A 135 3.82 1.57 -15.37
N LEU A 136 3.40 0.52 -14.66
CA LEU A 136 2.83 -0.67 -15.28
C LEU A 136 1.39 -0.49 -15.75
N SER A 137 0.68 0.52 -15.25
CA SER A 137 -0.62 0.91 -15.81
C SER A 137 -0.52 1.87 -17.00
N GLY A 138 0.69 2.29 -17.39
CA GLY A 138 0.92 3.20 -18.53
C GLY A 138 0.83 4.68 -18.17
N ALA A 139 0.72 5.02 -16.89
CA ALA A 139 0.76 6.41 -16.42
C ALA A 139 2.18 6.92 -16.22
N GLU A 140 2.31 8.25 -16.16
CA GLU A 140 3.53 8.91 -15.72
C GLU A 140 3.47 9.16 -14.20
N PRO A 141 4.45 8.68 -13.39
CA PRO A 141 4.50 9.01 -11.98
C PRO A 141 4.93 10.47 -11.78
N TYR A 142 4.19 11.21 -10.97
CA TYR A 142 4.51 12.59 -10.60
C TYR A 142 4.70 12.70 -9.08
N TYR A 143 5.84 13.23 -8.66
CA TYR A 143 6.21 13.28 -7.25
C TYR A 143 6.05 14.69 -6.69
N VAL A 144 5.23 14.83 -5.64
CA VAL A 144 5.03 16.11 -4.95
C VAL A 144 5.79 16.09 -3.62
N ALA A 145 6.72 17.02 -3.46
CA ALA A 145 7.55 17.08 -2.27
C ALA A 145 6.72 17.34 -1.00
N SER A 146 6.98 16.53 0.02
CA SER A 146 6.49 16.73 1.39
C SER A 146 7.61 17.37 2.21
N VAL A 147 7.41 18.59 2.70
CA VAL A 147 8.46 19.35 3.37
C VAL A 147 8.10 19.67 4.83
N PRO A 148 9.09 19.72 5.74
CA PRO A 148 8.86 19.99 7.16
C PRO A 148 8.12 21.32 7.42
N ALA A 149 8.38 22.36 6.64
CA ALA A 149 7.71 23.65 6.76
C ALA A 149 6.19 23.60 6.58
N ARG A 150 5.65 22.52 5.97
CA ARG A 150 4.22 22.26 5.79
C ARG A 150 3.75 21.09 6.65
N ASN A 151 4.47 20.73 7.71
CA ASN A 151 4.21 19.56 8.51
C ASN A 151 4.09 18.26 7.67
N PHE A 152 4.95 18.14 6.66
CA PHE A 152 4.98 17.06 5.66
C PHE A 152 3.71 16.93 4.82
N ALA A 153 2.82 17.92 4.84
CA ALA A 153 1.71 17.96 3.91
C ALA A 153 2.19 18.20 2.47
N VAL A 154 1.42 17.68 1.53
CA VAL A 154 1.65 17.89 0.09
C VAL A 154 1.43 19.36 -0.27
N ALA A 155 2.26 19.88 -1.17
CA ALA A 155 2.09 21.21 -1.74
C ALA A 155 0.97 21.22 -2.78
N TRP A 156 -0.27 21.43 -2.34
CA TRP A 156 -1.47 21.39 -3.19
C TRP A 156 -1.47 22.44 -4.31
N ASP A 157 -0.75 23.53 -4.11
CA ASP A 157 -0.50 24.58 -5.11
C ASP A 157 0.30 24.07 -6.34
N LEU A 158 1.00 22.95 -6.20
CA LEU A 158 1.69 22.25 -7.28
C LEU A 158 0.83 21.15 -7.91
N SER A 159 -0.41 20.99 -7.46
CA SER A 159 -1.32 19.98 -8.00
C SER A 159 -1.74 20.36 -9.41
N LEU A 160 -1.57 19.44 -10.36
CA LEU A 160 -1.99 19.60 -11.76
C LEU A 160 -3.51 19.70 -11.96
N ILE A 161 -4.29 19.44 -10.89
CA ILE A 161 -5.77 19.49 -10.94
C ILE A 161 -6.28 20.93 -11.08
N HIS A 162 -5.44 21.93 -10.83
CA HIS A 162 -5.78 23.36 -10.90
C HIS A 162 -5.27 24.06 -12.17
N ILE A 163 -4.86 23.27 -13.16
CA ILE A 163 -4.44 23.77 -14.47
C ILE A 163 -5.58 23.62 -15.48
#